data_e373e3fa820acbefbcea67a85df12942
#
_entry.id   e373e3fa820acbefbcea67a85df12942
#
_cell.length_a   1.000
_cell.length_b   1.000
_cell.length_c   1.000
_cell.angle_alpha   90.00
_cell.angle_beta   90.00
_cell.angle_gamma   90.00
#
_symmetry.space_group_name_H-M   'P 1'
#
loop_
_entity.id
_entity.type
_entity.pdbx_description
1 polymer ?
#
loop_
_entity_poly.entity_id
_entity_poly.type
_entity_poly.pdbx_seq_one_letter_code
_entity_poly.pdbx_strand_id
1 'polypeptide(L)'
;KMKIGIITDVHSNIIALNKVLSEFEKIKIDKIICCGDIIGIGSKPEETVQELMKNKDKLIVVRGNHEQYLLKGLPKNVHDDKRTMSLEEIDNHEWTHSKLSENSKNFISQFKISNIIEIEGKKIYIVHYPNNENGLCKKHIKNPTIKQNEEMFSGIDADIFIYGHTHTTSINNKNNKWYIN
;
A
#
# COMPACT_ATOMS: atom_id res chain seq x y z
N LYS A 1 8.79 -20.45 -12.76
CA LYS A 1 7.58 -19.65 -12.46
C LYS A 1 7.84 -18.81 -11.23
N MET A 2 7.73 -17.49 -11.38
CA MET A 2 8.01 -16.53 -10.31
C MET A 2 6.95 -16.59 -9.20
N LYS A 3 7.39 -16.58 -7.95
CA LYS A 3 6.52 -16.49 -6.77
C LYS A 3 6.54 -15.06 -6.23
N ILE A 4 5.39 -14.46 -6.04
CA ILE A 4 5.24 -13.09 -5.58
C ILE A 4 4.52 -13.10 -4.23
N GLY A 5 5.14 -12.51 -3.21
CA GLY A 5 4.49 -12.20 -1.95
C GLY A 5 3.80 -10.84 -2.05
N ILE A 6 2.60 -10.72 -1.51
CA ILE A 6 1.86 -9.45 -1.48
C ILE A 6 1.63 -9.07 -0.02
N ILE A 7 1.96 -7.85 0.34
CA ILE A 7 1.67 -7.23 1.64
C ILE A 7 1.06 -5.85 1.42
N THR A 8 0.25 -5.42 2.36
CA THR A 8 -0.35 -4.08 2.38
C THR A 8 -0.74 -3.70 3.79
N ASP A 9 -0.90 -2.41 4.06
CA ASP A 9 -1.46 -1.91 5.31
C ASP A 9 -0.76 -2.49 6.56
N VAL A 10 0.57 -2.44 6.54
CA VAL A 10 1.43 -2.97 7.62
C VAL A 10 1.28 -2.15 8.90
N HIS A 11 1.05 -0.84 8.76
CA HIS A 11 0.76 0.08 9.84
C HIS A 11 1.69 -0.06 11.05
N SER A 12 3.01 0.04 10.82
CA SER A 12 4.02 0.00 11.89
C SER A 12 3.99 -1.28 12.77
N ASN A 13 3.43 -2.37 12.23
CA ASN A 13 3.34 -3.66 12.91
C ASN A 13 4.51 -4.57 12.54
N ILE A 14 5.68 -4.29 13.12
CA ILE A 14 6.92 -5.05 12.87
C ILE A 14 6.76 -6.54 13.20
N ILE A 15 5.96 -6.89 14.19
CA ILE A 15 5.78 -8.30 14.60
C ILE A 15 5.07 -9.08 13.49
N ALA A 16 3.97 -8.53 12.96
CA ALA A 16 3.26 -9.14 11.85
C ALA A 16 4.11 -9.18 10.59
N LEU A 17 4.82 -8.08 10.27
CA LEU A 17 5.72 -8.01 9.12
C LEU A 17 6.80 -9.09 9.18
N ASN A 18 7.51 -9.23 10.30
CA ASN A 18 8.55 -10.24 10.47
C ASN A 18 7.99 -11.65 10.29
N LYS A 19 6.79 -11.92 10.80
CA LYS A 19 6.16 -13.23 10.63
C LYS A 19 5.87 -13.52 9.16
N VAL A 20 5.32 -12.56 8.42
CA VAL A 20 5.03 -12.71 6.99
C VAL A 20 6.32 -12.89 6.19
N LEU A 21 7.35 -12.06 6.44
CA LEU A 21 8.64 -12.18 5.75
C LEU A 21 9.31 -13.54 6.01
N SER A 22 9.22 -14.06 7.24
CA SER A 22 9.71 -15.41 7.56
C SER A 22 8.98 -16.50 6.78
N GLU A 23 7.67 -16.39 6.60
CA GLU A 23 6.93 -17.34 5.75
C GLU A 23 7.32 -17.20 4.27
N PHE A 24 7.54 -15.97 3.79
CA PHE A 24 8.00 -15.70 2.43
C PHE A 24 9.37 -16.35 2.15
N GLU A 25 10.29 -16.32 3.11
CA GLU A 25 11.57 -17.00 3.02
C GLU A 25 11.41 -18.52 2.91
N LYS A 26 10.58 -19.13 3.77
CA LYS A 26 10.33 -20.58 3.76
C LYS A 26 9.80 -21.06 2.41
N ILE A 27 8.88 -20.33 1.80
CA ILE A 27 8.30 -20.68 0.50
C ILE A 27 9.09 -20.14 -0.70
N LYS A 28 10.22 -19.47 -0.44
CA LYS A 28 11.16 -18.91 -1.43
C LYS A 28 10.47 -17.98 -2.42
N ILE A 29 9.96 -16.85 -1.88
CA ILE A 29 9.39 -15.76 -2.68
C ILE A 29 10.51 -15.05 -3.46
N ASP A 30 10.26 -14.78 -4.75
CA ASP A 30 11.21 -14.10 -5.63
C ASP A 30 11.09 -12.57 -5.53
N LYS A 31 9.85 -12.05 -5.42
CA LYS A 31 9.53 -10.61 -5.30
C LYS A 31 8.46 -10.37 -4.26
N ILE A 32 8.52 -9.20 -3.64
CA ILE A 32 7.53 -8.72 -2.66
C ILE A 32 6.87 -7.47 -3.25
N ILE A 33 5.55 -7.49 -3.39
CA ILE A 33 4.76 -6.30 -3.72
C ILE A 33 4.18 -5.76 -2.41
N CYS A 34 4.44 -4.47 -2.13
CA CYS A 34 3.88 -3.76 -0.99
C CYS A 34 2.99 -2.62 -1.50
N CYS A 35 1.71 -2.67 -1.16
CA CYS A 35 0.73 -1.69 -1.63
C CYS A 35 0.63 -0.43 -0.73
N GLY A 36 1.61 -0.16 0.11
CA GLY A 36 1.65 1.05 0.93
C GLY A 36 1.04 0.90 2.33
N ASP A 37 0.88 2.02 3.01
CA ASP A 37 0.50 2.13 4.41
C ASP A 37 1.39 1.27 5.31
N ILE A 38 2.70 1.47 5.16
CA ILE A 38 3.73 0.81 5.96
C ILE A 38 3.78 1.40 7.35
N ILE A 39 3.62 2.72 7.44
CA ILE A 39 3.68 3.51 8.67
C ILE A 39 2.28 3.89 9.17
N GLY A 40 2.22 4.58 10.32
CA GLY A 40 0.98 5.03 10.96
C GLY A 40 0.32 3.95 11.83
N ILE A 41 -0.62 4.37 12.66
CA ILE A 41 -1.44 3.56 13.57
C ILE A 41 -0.62 2.83 14.64
N GLY A 42 0.24 1.90 14.25
CA GLY A 42 1.02 1.07 15.17
C GLY A 42 2.24 1.76 15.78
N SER A 43 2.91 1.07 16.69
CA SER A 43 3.89 1.65 17.62
C SER A 43 5.36 1.53 17.20
N LYS A 44 5.66 0.94 16.03
CA LYS A 44 7.03 0.64 15.60
C LYS A 44 7.33 1.10 14.17
N PRO A 45 7.13 2.41 13.84
CA PRO A 45 7.28 2.89 12.47
C PRO A 45 8.72 2.75 11.93
N GLU A 46 9.71 3.15 12.71
CA GLU A 46 11.11 3.11 12.28
C GLU A 46 11.58 1.68 12.02
N GLU A 47 11.31 0.77 12.99
CA GLU A 47 11.72 -0.64 12.88
C GLU A 47 11.04 -1.32 11.68
N THR A 48 9.79 -0.96 11.40
CA THR A 48 9.02 -1.50 10.26
C THR A 48 9.61 -1.06 8.93
N VAL A 49 9.94 0.23 8.79
CA VAL A 49 10.58 0.76 7.58
C VAL A 49 11.96 0.13 7.38
N GLN A 50 12.77 0.06 8.43
CA GLN A 50 14.10 -0.54 8.36
C GLN A 50 14.05 -2.02 7.96
N GLU A 51 13.06 -2.77 8.42
CA GLU A 51 12.89 -4.17 8.01
C GLU A 51 12.57 -4.31 6.51
N LEU A 52 11.71 -3.44 5.98
CA LEU A 52 11.45 -3.42 4.54
C LEU A 52 12.68 -2.99 3.74
N MET A 53 13.47 -2.05 4.25
CA MET A 53 14.73 -1.64 3.61
C MET A 53 15.72 -2.78 3.42
N LYS A 54 15.79 -3.74 4.35
CA LYS A 54 16.63 -4.95 4.21
C LYS A 54 16.22 -5.81 3.01
N ASN A 55 14.94 -5.72 2.61
CA ASN A 55 14.38 -6.48 1.51
C ASN A 55 14.29 -5.69 0.19
N LYS A 56 14.90 -4.50 0.10
CA LYS A 56 14.75 -3.56 -1.02
C LYS A 56 14.99 -4.16 -2.41
N ASP A 57 15.90 -5.12 -2.53
CA ASP A 57 16.27 -5.73 -3.82
C ASP A 57 15.16 -6.63 -4.39
N LYS A 58 14.27 -7.11 -3.54
CA LYS A 58 13.08 -7.89 -3.91
C LYS A 58 11.80 -7.06 -3.86
N LEU A 59 11.84 -5.84 -3.28
CA LEU A 59 10.67 -5.05 -2.96
C LEU A 59 10.22 -4.20 -4.15
N ILE A 60 8.93 -4.29 -4.46
CA ILE A 60 8.21 -3.39 -5.34
C ILE A 60 7.16 -2.71 -4.48
N VAL A 61 7.31 -1.42 -4.24
CA VAL A 61 6.48 -0.69 -3.26
C VAL A 61 5.84 0.54 -3.90
N VAL A 62 4.59 0.78 -3.50
CA VAL A 62 3.89 2.04 -3.74
C VAL A 62 3.55 2.68 -2.40
N ARG A 63 3.38 3.99 -2.37
CA ARG A 63 3.01 4.69 -1.13
C ARG A 63 1.50 4.67 -0.93
N GLY A 64 1.09 4.50 0.33
CA GLY A 64 -0.27 4.71 0.76
C GLY A 64 -0.55 6.14 1.21
N ASN A 65 -1.70 6.37 1.81
CA ASN A 65 -2.05 7.70 2.32
C ASN A 65 -1.20 8.09 3.53
N HIS A 66 -0.79 7.17 4.38
CA HIS A 66 0.07 7.47 5.53
C HIS A 66 1.46 7.95 5.09
N GLU A 67 2.08 7.36 4.08
CA GLU A 67 3.32 7.87 3.47
C GLU A 67 3.08 9.22 2.77
N GLN A 68 1.92 9.40 2.14
CA GLN A 68 1.58 10.66 1.50
C GLN A 68 1.48 11.80 2.52
N TYR A 69 0.89 11.53 3.70
CA TYR A 69 0.80 12.52 4.79
C TYR A 69 2.18 12.90 5.35
N LEU A 70 3.10 11.93 5.46
CA LEU A 70 4.49 12.22 5.83
C LEU A 70 5.16 13.18 4.83
N LEU A 71 4.96 12.94 3.53
CA LEU A 71 5.68 13.64 2.46
C LEU A 71 5.06 14.98 2.07
N LYS A 72 3.76 15.15 2.25
CA LYS A 72 3.00 16.33 1.78
C LYS A 72 2.31 17.12 2.88
N GLY A 73 2.35 16.60 4.13
CA GLY A 73 1.59 17.11 5.25
C GLY A 73 0.17 16.52 5.32
N LEU A 74 -0.45 16.71 6.48
CA LEU A 74 -1.79 16.20 6.74
C LEU A 74 -2.82 16.97 5.90
N PRO A 75 -3.71 16.30 5.19
CA PRO A 75 -4.72 16.95 4.38
C PRO A 75 -5.86 17.48 5.25
N LYS A 76 -6.55 18.53 4.80
CA LYS A 76 -7.77 19.00 5.45
C LYS A 76 -8.87 17.94 5.45
N ASN A 77 -8.98 17.17 4.35
CA ASN A 77 -9.92 16.06 4.22
C ASN A 77 -9.14 14.78 3.87
N VAL A 78 -9.50 13.66 4.47
CA VAL A 78 -8.79 12.37 4.28
C VAL A 78 -9.32 11.55 3.11
N HIS A 79 -10.57 11.80 2.71
CA HIS A 79 -11.22 11.17 1.56
C HIS A 79 -11.95 12.23 0.73
N ASP A 80 -12.45 11.83 -0.42
CA ASP A 80 -13.29 12.68 -1.28
C ASP A 80 -14.69 12.95 -0.69
N ASP A 81 -15.08 12.27 0.38
CA ASP A 81 -16.33 12.51 1.13
C ASP A 81 -16.22 13.63 2.18
N LYS A 82 -15.11 14.38 2.17
CA LYS A 82 -14.83 15.52 3.06
C LYS A 82 -14.66 15.15 4.55
N ARG A 83 -14.43 13.89 4.90
CA ARG A 83 -14.09 13.50 6.28
C ARG A 83 -12.79 14.19 6.71
N THR A 84 -12.80 14.77 7.90
CA THR A 84 -11.60 15.32 8.55
C THR A 84 -10.99 14.32 9.52
N MET A 85 -9.70 14.48 9.83
CA MET A 85 -9.04 13.70 10.87
C MET A 85 -9.54 14.14 12.25
N SER A 86 -9.64 13.18 13.19
CA SER A 86 -9.76 13.51 14.61
C SER A 86 -8.43 14.00 15.17
N LEU A 87 -8.44 14.58 16.37
CA LEU A 87 -7.21 15.01 17.04
C LEU A 87 -6.29 13.81 17.32
N GLU A 88 -6.84 12.68 17.72
CA GLU A 88 -6.07 11.44 17.97
C GLU A 88 -5.40 10.91 16.68
N GLU A 89 -6.06 11.04 15.53
CA GLU A 89 -5.46 10.68 14.25
C GLU A 89 -4.29 11.61 13.91
N ILE A 90 -4.47 12.92 14.11
CA ILE A 90 -3.41 13.94 13.91
C ILE A 90 -2.21 13.63 14.82
N ASP A 91 -2.45 13.47 16.11
CA ASP A 91 -1.42 13.18 17.11
C ASP A 91 -0.66 11.89 16.76
N ASN A 92 -1.36 10.85 16.32
CA ASN A 92 -0.72 9.60 15.88
C ASN A 92 0.18 9.82 14.65
N HIS A 93 -0.26 10.63 13.69
CA HIS A 93 0.57 10.94 12.52
C HIS A 93 1.82 11.74 12.92
N GLU A 94 1.67 12.80 13.71
CA GLU A 94 2.79 13.63 14.16
C GLU A 94 3.79 12.80 14.97
N TRP A 95 3.30 11.97 15.87
CA TRP A 95 4.13 11.04 16.63
C TRP A 95 4.88 10.08 15.69
N THR A 96 4.17 9.43 14.76
CA THR A 96 4.78 8.51 13.78
C THR A 96 5.89 9.19 12.99
N HIS A 97 5.62 10.41 12.46
CA HIS A 97 6.59 11.18 11.69
C HIS A 97 7.82 11.56 12.51
N SER A 98 7.65 11.83 13.81
CA SER A 98 8.74 12.16 14.73
C SER A 98 9.66 10.98 15.05
N LYS A 99 9.19 9.74 14.86
CA LYS A 99 9.98 8.52 15.13
C LYS A 99 10.82 8.06 13.95
N LEU A 100 10.58 8.58 12.77
CA LEU A 100 11.30 8.18 11.56
C LEU A 100 12.62 8.93 11.41
N SER A 101 13.70 8.17 11.17
CA SER A 101 15.00 8.73 10.80
C SER A 101 14.95 9.37 9.41
N GLU A 102 15.88 10.28 9.12
CA GLU A 102 16.00 10.86 7.78
C GLU A 102 16.26 9.80 6.71
N ASN A 103 16.99 8.73 7.04
CA ASN A 103 17.22 7.61 6.12
C ASN A 103 15.89 6.91 5.77
N SER A 104 15.04 6.64 6.76
CA SER A 104 13.72 6.05 6.54
C SER A 104 12.79 6.97 5.75
N LYS A 105 12.79 8.27 6.04
CA LYS A 105 12.03 9.27 5.26
C LYS A 105 12.50 9.35 3.81
N ASN A 106 13.82 9.33 3.59
CA ASN A 106 14.40 9.31 2.25
C ASN A 106 14.02 8.04 1.47
N PHE A 107 14.00 6.88 2.13
CA PHE A 107 13.53 5.65 1.51
C PHE A 107 12.06 5.75 1.09
N ILE A 108 11.19 6.20 1.99
CA ILE A 108 9.75 6.41 1.73
C ILE A 108 9.52 7.43 0.59
N SER A 109 10.35 8.47 0.49
CA SER A 109 10.20 9.50 -0.54
C SER A 109 10.33 8.97 -1.97
N GLN A 110 10.99 7.83 -2.15
CA GLN A 110 11.19 7.19 -3.45
C GLN A 110 9.97 6.37 -3.91
N PHE A 111 9.00 6.13 -3.04
CA PHE A 111 7.84 5.33 -3.40
C PHE A 111 6.94 6.06 -4.39
N LYS A 112 6.54 5.38 -5.45
CA LYS A 112 5.58 5.89 -6.43
C LYS A 112 4.15 5.83 -5.86
N ILE A 113 3.26 6.63 -6.40
CA ILE A 113 1.81 6.55 -6.07
C ILE A 113 1.21 5.27 -6.62
N SER A 114 1.61 4.88 -7.83
CA SER A 114 1.23 3.63 -8.47
C SER A 114 2.37 3.12 -9.34
N ASN A 115 2.32 1.86 -9.71
CA ASN A 115 3.29 1.25 -10.60
C ASN A 115 2.60 0.26 -11.54
N ILE A 116 3.12 0.13 -12.76
CA ILE A 116 2.78 -0.96 -13.67
C ILE A 116 4.06 -1.73 -13.92
N ILE A 117 4.01 -3.03 -13.69
CA ILE A 117 5.12 -3.95 -13.95
C ILE A 117 4.64 -5.07 -14.85
N GLU A 118 5.56 -5.70 -15.54
CA GLU A 118 5.28 -6.90 -16.32
C GLU A 118 6.05 -8.10 -15.76
N ILE A 119 5.34 -9.17 -15.46
CA ILE A 119 5.89 -10.42 -14.95
C ILE A 119 5.28 -11.59 -15.73
N GLU A 120 6.13 -12.41 -16.33
CA GLU A 120 5.72 -13.57 -17.14
C GLU A 120 4.63 -13.24 -18.19
N GLY A 121 4.74 -12.07 -18.84
CA GLY A 121 3.80 -11.61 -19.88
C GLY A 121 2.46 -11.11 -19.32
N LYS A 122 2.37 -10.85 -18.02
CA LYS A 122 1.19 -10.26 -17.38
C LYS A 122 1.51 -8.86 -16.87
N LYS A 123 0.68 -7.90 -17.25
CA LYS A 123 0.73 -6.53 -16.71
C LYS A 123 0.05 -6.48 -15.35
N ILE A 124 0.79 -6.02 -14.34
CA ILE A 124 0.32 -5.90 -12.95
C ILE A 124 0.29 -4.42 -12.59
N TYR A 125 -0.88 -3.87 -12.33
CA TYR A 125 -1.06 -2.53 -11.78
C TYR A 125 -1.08 -2.61 -10.26
N ILE A 126 -0.25 -1.80 -9.62
CA ILE A 126 -0.07 -1.74 -8.17
C ILE A 126 -0.39 -0.32 -7.72
N VAL A 127 -1.26 -0.18 -6.76
CA VAL A 127 -1.65 1.10 -6.15
C VAL A 127 -2.11 0.84 -4.72
N HIS A 128 -1.99 1.84 -3.83
CA HIS A 128 -2.59 1.68 -2.51
C HIS A 128 -4.12 1.68 -2.60
N TYR A 129 -4.67 2.73 -3.17
CA TYR A 129 -6.09 2.85 -3.52
C TYR A 129 -6.29 3.88 -4.65
N PRO A 130 -7.35 3.78 -5.46
CA PRO A 130 -7.62 4.79 -6.46
C PRO A 130 -7.79 6.18 -5.84
N ASN A 131 -7.12 7.17 -6.43
CA ASN A 131 -7.19 8.56 -6.00
C ASN A 131 -8.14 9.36 -6.87
N ASN A 132 -8.68 10.45 -6.32
CA ASN A 132 -9.36 11.48 -7.08
C ASN A 132 -8.33 12.42 -7.75
N GLU A 133 -8.81 13.39 -8.53
CA GLU A 133 -7.99 14.40 -9.22
C GLU A 133 -7.10 15.25 -8.28
N ASN A 134 -7.48 15.37 -6.99
CA ASN A 134 -6.72 16.08 -5.98
C ASN A 134 -5.68 15.20 -5.26
N GLY A 135 -5.52 13.93 -5.67
CA GLY A 135 -4.59 12.98 -5.06
C GLY A 135 -5.04 12.39 -3.72
N LEU A 136 -6.29 12.63 -3.30
CA LEU A 136 -6.88 11.98 -2.14
C LEU A 136 -7.45 10.62 -2.52
N CYS A 137 -7.35 9.66 -1.61
CA CYS A 137 -8.01 8.37 -1.78
C CYS A 137 -9.52 8.57 -1.98
N LYS A 138 -10.09 7.91 -2.97
CA LYS A 138 -11.54 7.83 -3.10
C LYS A 138 -12.13 7.14 -1.88
N LYS A 139 -13.41 7.40 -1.59
CA LYS A 139 -14.12 6.68 -0.55
C LYS A 139 -14.01 5.17 -0.79
N HIS A 140 -13.50 4.46 0.20
CA HIS A 140 -13.23 3.03 0.06
C HIS A 140 -14.54 2.20 0.00
N ILE A 141 -14.49 1.16 -0.82
CA ILE A 141 -15.58 0.18 -0.97
C ILE A 141 -15.07 -1.13 -0.38
N LYS A 142 -15.67 -1.55 0.73
CA LYS A 142 -15.40 -2.88 1.31
C LYS A 142 -16.06 -3.95 0.47
N ASN A 143 -15.33 -5.03 0.16
CA ASN A 143 -15.82 -6.15 -0.65
C ASN A 143 -16.46 -5.68 -1.99
N PRO A 144 -15.73 -4.98 -2.86
CA PRO A 144 -16.28 -4.48 -4.10
C PRO A 144 -16.74 -5.64 -4.99
N THR A 145 -17.85 -5.43 -5.67
CA THR A 145 -18.29 -6.32 -6.75
C THR A 145 -17.34 -6.19 -7.95
N ILE A 146 -17.39 -7.15 -8.86
CA ILE A 146 -16.59 -7.09 -10.11
C ILE A 146 -16.87 -5.79 -10.89
N LYS A 147 -18.14 -5.37 -11.00
CA LYS A 147 -18.51 -4.13 -11.66
C LYS A 147 -17.86 -2.91 -11.00
N GLN A 148 -17.88 -2.85 -9.67
CA GLN A 148 -17.23 -1.76 -8.93
C GLN A 148 -15.71 -1.77 -9.13
N ASN A 149 -15.06 -2.94 -9.19
CA ASN A 149 -13.64 -3.04 -9.53
C ASN A 149 -13.36 -2.53 -10.96
N GLU A 150 -14.17 -2.93 -11.94
CA GLU A 150 -14.06 -2.45 -13.33
C GLU A 150 -14.20 -0.92 -13.41
N GLU A 151 -15.11 -0.33 -12.63
CA GLU A 151 -15.30 1.12 -12.55
C GLU A 151 -14.12 1.82 -11.84
N MET A 152 -13.65 1.26 -10.71
CA MET A 152 -12.52 1.82 -9.95
C MET A 152 -11.23 1.91 -10.77
N PHE A 153 -10.97 0.93 -11.62
CA PHE A 153 -9.74 0.82 -12.41
C PHE A 153 -9.98 1.05 -13.91
N SER A 154 -11.07 1.73 -14.25
CA SER A 154 -11.41 2.06 -15.65
C SER A 154 -10.29 2.84 -16.33
N GLY A 155 -9.99 2.48 -17.58
CA GLY A 155 -8.94 3.13 -18.39
C GLY A 155 -7.52 2.64 -18.12
N ILE A 156 -7.31 1.73 -17.17
CA ILE A 156 -5.99 1.17 -16.89
C ILE A 156 -5.83 -0.15 -17.64
N ASP A 157 -4.78 -0.22 -18.48
CA ASP A 157 -4.43 -1.44 -19.22
C ASP A 157 -3.55 -2.36 -18.36
N ALA A 158 -4.19 -3.28 -17.64
CA ALA A 158 -3.53 -4.31 -16.85
C ALA A 158 -4.37 -5.60 -16.78
N ASP A 159 -3.69 -6.73 -16.52
CA ASP A 159 -4.30 -8.04 -16.29
C ASP A 159 -4.64 -8.25 -14.81
N ILE A 160 -3.78 -7.72 -13.92
CA ILE A 160 -3.87 -7.93 -12.47
C ILE A 160 -3.80 -6.56 -11.79
N PHE A 161 -4.73 -6.30 -10.90
CA PHE A 161 -4.82 -5.10 -10.09
C PHE A 161 -4.61 -5.49 -8.62
N ILE A 162 -3.57 -4.93 -7.98
CA ILE A 162 -3.23 -5.21 -6.58
C ILE A 162 -3.33 -3.90 -5.82
N TYR A 163 -4.11 -3.88 -4.75
CA TYR A 163 -4.38 -2.68 -3.96
C TYR A 163 -4.65 -3.02 -2.49
N GLY A 164 -4.77 -2.03 -1.62
CA GLY A 164 -4.96 -2.15 -0.17
C GLY A 164 -6.02 -1.20 0.39
N HIS A 165 -5.71 -0.52 1.51
CA HIS A 165 -6.48 0.56 2.12
C HIS A 165 -7.77 0.13 2.84
N THR A 166 -8.47 -0.87 2.36
CA THR A 166 -9.80 -1.21 2.92
C THR A 166 -9.72 -2.08 4.15
N HIS A 167 -8.55 -2.65 4.46
CA HIS A 167 -8.31 -3.65 5.51
C HIS A 167 -9.24 -4.86 5.39
N THR A 168 -9.72 -5.14 4.19
CA THR A 168 -10.66 -6.24 3.93
C THR A 168 -10.19 -7.03 2.72
N THR A 169 -9.80 -8.28 2.95
CA THR A 169 -9.33 -9.15 1.86
C THR A 169 -10.43 -9.42 0.85
N SER A 170 -10.15 -9.19 -0.41
CA SER A 170 -11.03 -9.59 -1.52
C SER A 170 -10.24 -10.02 -2.74
N ILE A 171 -10.74 -11.05 -3.43
CA ILE A 171 -10.18 -11.52 -4.70
C ILE A 171 -11.34 -11.72 -5.66
N ASN A 172 -11.34 -10.95 -6.74
CA ASN A 172 -12.33 -11.03 -7.79
C ASN A 172 -11.66 -11.28 -9.14
N ASN A 173 -12.28 -12.05 -10.03
CA ASN A 173 -11.80 -12.21 -11.38
C ASN A 173 -12.95 -12.22 -12.41
N LYS A 174 -12.65 -11.72 -13.61
CA LYS A 174 -13.54 -11.77 -14.77
C LYS A 174 -12.70 -11.52 -16.03
N ASN A 175 -12.97 -12.27 -17.09
CA ASN A 175 -12.35 -12.08 -18.40
C ASN A 175 -10.81 -11.99 -18.34
N ASN A 176 -10.18 -12.88 -17.58
CA ASN A 176 -8.72 -12.93 -17.32
C ASN A 176 -8.16 -11.71 -16.58
N LYS A 177 -9.00 -10.80 -16.06
CA LYS A 177 -8.58 -9.73 -15.14
C LYS A 177 -8.79 -10.15 -13.70
N TRP A 178 -7.79 -9.83 -12.84
CA TRP A 178 -7.80 -10.13 -11.41
C TRP A 178 -7.72 -8.85 -10.60
N TYR A 179 -8.53 -8.75 -9.56
CA TYR A 179 -8.56 -7.65 -8.60
C TYR A 179 -8.31 -8.23 -7.22
N ILE A 180 -7.20 -7.84 -6.59
CA ILE A 180 -6.67 -8.43 -5.35
C ILE A 180 -6.46 -7.30 -4.33
N ASN A 181 -7.14 -7.42 -3.18
CA ASN A 181 -7.04 -6.50 -2.05
C ASN A 181 -6.65 -7.26 -0.79
#